data_a68361f1cc3ccdca33a7776bd4ba0684
#
_entry.id   a68361f1cc3ccdca33a7776bd4ba0684
#
_cell.length_a   1.000
_cell.length_b   1.000
_cell.length_c   1.000
_cell.angle_alpha   90.00
_cell.angle_beta   90.00
_cell.angle_gamma   90.00
#
_symmetry.space_group_name_H-M   'P 1'
#
loop_
_entity.id
_entity.type
_entity.pdbx_description
1 polymer ?
#
loop_
_entity_poly.entity_id
_entity_poly.type
_entity_poly.pdbx_seq_one_letter_code
_entity_poly.pdbx_strand_id
1 'polypeptide(L)'
;MGFSFVTEIPSPDVIRERFPLAPELAARKKERDEEIKKIITGESDKLLVIVGPCSADNEEAVVDYVSRLVKVQEKTKDRLVIVPRVYTNKPRTTGEGYMGMIHQPDPEKKPDMLEGILAIRHMHMRVLQETGFSTADEMLYPENLRYLSDIMSYIAVGARSVENQFHRLVASGCDVPVGLKNPTSGDLTVMLNSVVAAQVPHDFIFRGWEVQCPGNPLSHTILRGAVNKHGQTIPNYHYEDLRLLYELYMKRNLKNPACIVDTNHSNSGKQYMEQIRIAKEVLHSRRHSDDIKN
;
A
#
# COMPACT_ATOMS: atom_id res chain seq x y z
N MET A 1 -19.33 2.22 29.05
CA MET A 1 -18.76 2.37 27.69
C MET A 1 -19.89 2.77 26.75
N GLY A 2 -19.65 3.72 25.84
CA GLY A 2 -20.67 4.24 24.91
C GLY A 2 -20.77 3.49 23.58
N PHE A 3 -20.34 2.22 23.51
CA PHE A 3 -20.46 1.41 22.29
C PHE A 3 -21.79 0.67 22.27
N SER A 4 -22.47 0.73 21.10
CA SER A 4 -23.64 -0.12 20.80
C SER A 4 -23.21 -1.14 19.74
N PHE A 5 -23.29 -2.43 20.05
CA PHE A 5 -23.04 -3.51 19.11
C PHE A 5 -24.27 -3.67 18.22
N VAL A 6 -24.15 -3.33 16.93
CA VAL A 6 -25.29 -3.27 16.00
C VAL A 6 -25.42 -4.58 15.22
N THR A 7 -24.33 -5.04 14.62
CA THR A 7 -24.30 -6.23 13.77
C THR A 7 -22.94 -6.91 13.90
N GLU A 8 -22.94 -8.23 14.00
CA GLU A 8 -21.71 -9.01 13.92
C GLU A 8 -21.28 -9.15 12.47
N ILE A 9 -20.05 -8.77 12.19
CA ILE A 9 -19.45 -8.90 10.85
C ILE A 9 -18.84 -10.30 10.71
N PRO A 10 -19.18 -11.08 9.66
CA PRO A 10 -18.62 -12.40 9.44
C PRO A 10 -17.10 -12.38 9.40
N SER A 11 -16.46 -13.46 9.83
CA SER A 11 -14.99 -13.55 9.81
C SER A 11 -14.45 -13.51 8.39
N PRO A 12 -13.20 -13.09 8.17
CA PRO A 12 -12.57 -13.13 6.85
C PRO A 12 -12.60 -14.52 6.20
N ASP A 13 -12.49 -15.57 6.99
CA ASP A 13 -12.50 -16.94 6.48
C ASP A 13 -13.87 -17.29 5.89
N VAL A 14 -14.97 -16.95 6.59
CA VAL A 14 -16.34 -17.10 6.06
C VAL A 14 -16.57 -16.32 4.77
N ILE A 15 -16.06 -15.07 4.71
CA ILE A 15 -16.21 -14.26 3.50
C ILE A 15 -15.40 -14.85 2.33
N ARG A 16 -14.19 -15.34 2.59
CA ARG A 16 -13.37 -15.98 1.55
C ARG A 16 -13.95 -17.30 1.06
N GLU A 17 -14.56 -18.09 1.94
CA GLU A 17 -15.29 -19.31 1.55
C GLU A 17 -16.52 -19.01 0.70
N ARG A 18 -17.26 -17.93 0.98
CA ARG A 18 -18.42 -17.49 0.17
C ARG A 18 -18.03 -16.89 -1.18
N PHE A 19 -16.88 -16.21 -1.23
CA PHE A 19 -16.36 -15.55 -2.43
C PHE A 19 -14.90 -15.98 -2.65
N PRO A 20 -14.66 -17.25 -3.00
CA PRO A 20 -13.32 -17.79 -3.17
C PRO A 20 -12.63 -17.20 -4.40
N LEU A 21 -11.31 -17.05 -4.29
CA LEU A 21 -10.49 -16.74 -5.45
C LEU A 21 -10.33 -18.02 -6.28
N ALA A 22 -10.65 -17.95 -7.59
CA ALA A 22 -10.48 -19.08 -8.48
C ALA A 22 -9.01 -19.55 -8.53
N PRO A 23 -8.72 -20.85 -8.63
CA PRO A 23 -7.37 -21.39 -8.59
C PRO A 23 -6.41 -20.74 -9.61
N GLU A 24 -6.89 -20.44 -10.81
CA GLU A 24 -6.12 -19.79 -11.88
C GLU A 24 -5.72 -18.36 -11.50
N LEU A 25 -6.63 -17.63 -10.84
CA LEU A 25 -6.37 -16.27 -10.35
C LEU A 25 -5.42 -16.27 -9.16
N ALA A 26 -5.55 -17.26 -8.28
CA ALA A 26 -4.61 -17.46 -7.17
C ALA A 26 -3.20 -17.77 -7.67
N ALA A 27 -3.05 -18.62 -8.68
CA ALA A 27 -1.77 -18.91 -9.32
C ALA A 27 -1.17 -17.64 -9.95
N ARG A 28 -1.99 -16.89 -10.70
CA ARG A 28 -1.54 -15.63 -11.32
C ARG A 28 -1.12 -14.58 -10.29
N LYS A 29 -1.88 -14.44 -9.21
CA LYS A 29 -1.50 -13.55 -8.09
C LYS A 29 -0.14 -13.98 -7.51
N LYS A 30 0.08 -15.26 -7.28
CA LYS A 30 1.34 -15.79 -6.75
C LYS A 30 2.53 -15.48 -7.67
N GLU A 31 2.38 -15.64 -8.97
CA GLU A 31 3.43 -15.26 -9.94
C GLU A 31 3.79 -13.77 -9.84
N ARG A 32 2.77 -12.91 -9.73
CA ARG A 32 2.99 -11.48 -9.56
C ARG A 32 3.62 -11.12 -8.21
N ASP A 33 3.24 -11.80 -7.13
CA ASP A 33 3.86 -11.61 -5.83
C ASP A 33 5.36 -11.92 -5.87
N GLU A 34 5.76 -13.01 -6.53
CA GLU A 34 7.17 -13.36 -6.69
C GLU A 34 7.93 -12.36 -7.57
N GLU A 35 7.29 -11.81 -8.61
CA GLU A 35 7.89 -10.75 -9.44
C GLU A 35 8.11 -9.47 -8.63
N ILE A 36 7.13 -9.04 -7.84
CA ILE A 36 7.23 -7.86 -6.97
C ILE A 36 8.29 -8.08 -5.88
N LYS A 37 8.31 -9.26 -5.27
CA LYS A 37 9.30 -9.65 -4.26
C LYS A 37 10.72 -9.53 -4.79
N LYS A 38 11.01 -10.05 -5.99
CA LYS A 38 12.32 -9.95 -6.62
C LYS A 38 12.79 -8.51 -6.82
N ILE A 39 11.85 -7.57 -7.04
CA ILE A 39 12.20 -6.15 -7.13
C ILE A 39 12.57 -5.60 -5.75
N ILE A 40 11.78 -5.88 -4.73
CA ILE A 40 12.03 -5.39 -3.36
C ILE A 40 13.33 -5.99 -2.78
N THR A 41 13.67 -7.23 -3.14
CA THR A 41 14.91 -7.89 -2.69
C THR A 41 16.15 -7.54 -3.52
N GLY A 42 15.99 -6.76 -4.60
CA GLY A 42 17.09 -6.40 -5.50
C GLY A 42 17.52 -7.54 -6.45
N GLU A 43 16.76 -8.63 -6.55
CA GLU A 43 17.00 -9.71 -7.49
C GLU A 43 16.57 -9.38 -8.92
N SER A 44 15.83 -8.30 -9.11
CA SER A 44 15.35 -7.81 -10.41
C SER A 44 15.61 -6.31 -10.55
N ASP A 45 16.19 -5.91 -11.68
CA ASP A 45 16.43 -4.50 -12.04
C ASP A 45 15.17 -3.74 -12.52
N LYS A 46 14.03 -4.42 -12.62
CA LYS A 46 12.77 -3.78 -12.97
C LYS A 46 12.35 -2.77 -11.90
N LEU A 47 11.57 -1.77 -12.33
CA LEU A 47 10.96 -0.82 -11.42
C LEU A 47 9.54 -1.23 -11.05
N LEU A 48 9.21 -1.14 -9.77
CA LEU A 48 7.84 -1.26 -9.28
C LEU A 48 7.11 0.08 -9.44
N VAL A 49 5.99 0.07 -10.15
CA VAL A 49 5.14 1.25 -10.36
C VAL A 49 3.77 1.00 -9.77
N ILE A 50 3.45 1.67 -8.66
CA ILE A 50 2.14 1.59 -8.00
C ILE A 50 1.34 2.80 -8.45
N VAL A 51 0.34 2.61 -9.29
CA VAL A 51 -0.39 3.70 -9.95
C VAL A 51 -1.90 3.46 -9.99
N GLY A 52 -2.67 4.50 -9.71
CA GLY A 52 -4.13 4.43 -9.73
C GLY A 52 -4.80 5.66 -9.15
N PRO A 53 -6.13 5.68 -9.08
CA PRO A 53 -6.90 6.81 -8.58
C PRO A 53 -6.57 7.11 -7.12
N CYS A 54 -6.87 8.33 -6.68
CA CYS A 54 -6.75 8.71 -5.27
C CYS A 54 -7.73 7.93 -4.39
N SER A 55 -8.93 7.64 -4.91
CA SER A 55 -10.01 6.90 -4.28
C SER A 55 -10.61 5.92 -5.27
N ALA A 56 -10.70 4.65 -4.89
CA ALA A 56 -11.44 3.64 -5.64
C ALA A 56 -12.87 3.61 -5.10
N ASP A 57 -13.71 4.51 -5.58
CA ASP A 57 -15.10 4.72 -5.14
C ASP A 57 -16.14 4.32 -6.20
N ASN A 58 -15.69 4.00 -7.40
CA ASN A 58 -16.51 3.53 -8.50
C ASN A 58 -15.82 2.36 -9.20
N GLU A 59 -16.42 1.19 -9.11
CA GLU A 59 -15.83 -0.06 -9.62
C GLU A 59 -15.61 -0.02 -11.13
N GLU A 60 -16.60 0.45 -11.92
CA GLU A 60 -16.50 0.50 -13.38
C GLU A 60 -15.36 1.43 -13.83
N ALA A 61 -15.23 2.59 -13.18
CA ALA A 61 -14.15 3.52 -13.47
C ALA A 61 -12.77 2.95 -13.13
N VAL A 62 -12.67 2.18 -12.02
CA VAL A 62 -11.42 1.52 -11.62
C VAL A 62 -11.05 0.44 -12.62
N VAL A 63 -12.00 -0.42 -13.03
CA VAL A 63 -11.77 -1.50 -13.98
C VAL A 63 -11.39 -0.94 -15.36
N ASP A 64 -12.07 0.10 -15.85
CA ASP A 64 -11.70 0.77 -17.11
C ASP A 64 -10.27 1.34 -17.05
N TYR A 65 -9.95 2.04 -15.96
CA TYR A 65 -8.60 2.57 -15.75
C TYR A 65 -7.53 1.47 -15.79
N VAL A 66 -7.73 0.39 -15.03
CA VAL A 66 -6.77 -0.71 -14.93
C VAL A 66 -6.66 -1.47 -16.25
N SER A 67 -7.76 -1.66 -16.98
CA SER A 67 -7.77 -2.28 -18.33
C SER A 67 -6.88 -1.52 -19.32
N ARG A 68 -6.82 -0.20 -19.20
CA ARG A 68 -5.90 0.62 -20.01
C ARG A 68 -4.43 0.39 -19.62
N LEU A 69 -4.14 0.10 -18.35
CA LEU A 69 -2.79 -0.20 -17.89
C LEU A 69 -2.25 -1.53 -18.45
N VAL A 70 -3.11 -2.48 -18.82
CA VAL A 70 -2.69 -3.74 -19.45
C VAL A 70 -1.84 -3.46 -20.69
N LYS A 71 -2.30 -2.56 -21.56
CA LYS A 71 -1.58 -2.17 -22.77
C LYS A 71 -0.24 -1.48 -22.49
N VAL A 72 -0.15 -0.77 -21.36
CA VAL A 72 1.10 -0.13 -20.93
C VAL A 72 2.07 -1.20 -20.40
N GLN A 73 1.58 -2.11 -19.55
CA GLN A 73 2.39 -3.20 -19.01
C GLN A 73 2.98 -4.06 -20.12
N GLU A 74 2.20 -4.42 -21.14
CA GLU A 74 2.71 -5.22 -22.27
C GLU A 74 3.86 -4.54 -23.01
N LYS A 75 3.84 -3.22 -23.11
CA LYS A 75 4.90 -2.43 -23.77
C LYS A 75 6.14 -2.22 -22.88
N THR A 76 6.01 -2.41 -21.57
CA THR A 76 7.04 -2.05 -20.59
C THR A 76 7.46 -3.22 -19.68
N LYS A 77 6.94 -4.42 -19.92
CA LYS A 77 7.12 -5.60 -19.07
C LYS A 77 8.57 -6.06 -18.87
N ASP A 78 9.44 -5.65 -19.75
CA ASP A 78 10.89 -5.87 -19.64
C ASP A 78 11.56 -4.96 -18.61
N ARG A 79 10.94 -3.84 -18.25
CA ARG A 79 11.51 -2.79 -17.38
C ARG A 79 10.66 -2.45 -16.17
N LEU A 80 9.33 -2.61 -16.27
CA LEU A 80 8.41 -2.19 -15.24
C LEU A 80 7.49 -3.34 -14.80
N VAL A 81 7.16 -3.33 -13.51
CA VAL A 81 6.05 -4.10 -12.96
C VAL A 81 5.02 -3.11 -12.43
N ILE A 82 3.85 -3.08 -13.07
CA ILE A 82 2.76 -2.20 -12.66
C ILE A 82 1.86 -2.92 -11.67
N VAL A 83 1.59 -2.27 -10.53
CA VAL A 83 0.59 -2.70 -9.53
C VAL A 83 -0.48 -1.62 -9.48
N PRO A 84 -1.72 -1.93 -9.88
CA PRO A 84 -2.82 -0.98 -9.78
C PRO A 84 -3.10 -0.62 -8.32
N ARG A 85 -3.15 0.68 -8.05
CA ARG A 85 -3.53 1.23 -6.77
C ARG A 85 -5.05 1.32 -6.69
N VAL A 86 -5.66 0.46 -5.87
CA VAL A 86 -7.10 0.40 -5.63
C VAL A 86 -7.36 0.73 -4.16
N TYR A 87 -7.18 2.01 -3.80
CA TYR A 87 -7.34 2.47 -2.42
C TYR A 87 -8.81 2.72 -2.11
N THR A 88 -9.40 1.79 -1.40
CA THR A 88 -10.86 1.72 -1.15
C THR A 88 -11.30 2.50 0.07
N ASN A 89 -10.40 2.84 0.99
CA ASN A 89 -10.74 3.53 2.24
C ASN A 89 -10.11 4.91 2.34
N LYS A 90 -10.74 5.78 3.15
CA LYS A 90 -10.27 7.16 3.38
C LYS A 90 -10.25 7.50 4.87
N PRO A 91 -9.17 8.08 5.41
CA PRO A 91 -9.08 8.50 6.80
C PRO A 91 -9.86 9.81 7.03
N ARG A 92 -11.17 9.71 7.19
CA ARG A 92 -12.11 10.82 7.40
C ARG A 92 -12.68 10.84 8.82
N THR A 93 -11.82 10.93 9.81
CA THR A 93 -12.22 10.92 11.24
C THR A 93 -12.93 12.18 11.67
N THR A 94 -12.83 13.29 10.93
CA THR A 94 -13.60 14.52 11.16
C THR A 94 -15.05 14.43 10.66
N GLY A 95 -15.39 13.34 9.96
CA GLY A 95 -16.76 13.11 9.46
C GLY A 95 -17.13 13.86 8.19
N GLU A 96 -16.20 14.61 7.58
CA GLU A 96 -16.45 15.34 6.35
C GLU A 96 -16.03 14.57 5.11
N GLY A 97 -16.88 14.53 4.09
CA GLY A 97 -16.64 13.93 2.79
C GLY A 97 -16.75 12.41 2.77
N TYR A 98 -16.47 11.82 1.63
CA TYR A 98 -16.54 10.38 1.39
C TYR A 98 -15.57 9.59 2.29
N MET A 99 -16.09 8.68 3.12
CA MET A 99 -15.33 7.93 4.12
C MET A 99 -14.67 6.65 3.56
N GLY A 100 -14.88 6.37 2.30
CA GLY A 100 -14.40 5.14 1.66
C GLY A 100 -15.47 4.07 1.53
N MET A 101 -15.19 3.09 0.69
CA MET A 101 -16.14 2.06 0.27
C MET A 101 -16.60 1.17 1.42
N ILE A 102 -15.79 0.97 2.47
CA ILE A 102 -16.22 0.17 3.62
C ILE A 102 -17.43 0.78 4.34
N HIS A 103 -17.52 2.11 4.36
CA HIS A 103 -18.65 2.82 5.00
C HIS A 103 -19.76 3.13 4.01
N GLN A 104 -19.40 3.42 2.77
CA GLN A 104 -20.31 3.93 1.74
C GLN A 104 -20.05 3.22 0.40
N PRO A 105 -20.38 1.90 0.29
CA PRO A 105 -20.27 1.18 -0.99
C PRO A 105 -21.18 1.79 -2.06
N ASP A 106 -22.31 2.36 -1.63
CA ASP A 106 -23.22 3.17 -2.43
C ASP A 106 -23.35 4.53 -1.74
N PRO A 107 -22.82 5.62 -2.33
CA PRO A 107 -22.86 6.96 -1.71
C PRO A 107 -24.27 7.50 -1.45
N GLU A 108 -25.30 6.96 -2.14
CA GLU A 108 -26.70 7.41 -2.00
C GLU A 108 -27.46 6.64 -0.93
N LYS A 109 -26.90 5.56 -0.38
CA LYS A 109 -27.52 4.73 0.64
C LYS A 109 -26.94 5.00 2.03
N LYS A 110 -27.66 4.48 3.04
CA LYS A 110 -27.14 4.47 4.41
C LYS A 110 -25.88 3.61 4.49
N PRO A 111 -24.91 3.96 5.37
CA PRO A 111 -23.73 3.16 5.58
C PRO A 111 -24.06 1.70 5.93
N ASP A 112 -23.40 0.76 5.26
CA ASP A 112 -23.45 -0.67 5.53
C ASP A 112 -22.04 -1.26 5.41
N MET A 113 -21.47 -1.64 6.55
CA MET A 113 -20.09 -2.11 6.60
C MET A 113 -19.92 -3.52 6.02
N LEU A 114 -20.92 -4.38 6.12
CA LEU A 114 -20.84 -5.71 5.53
C LEU A 114 -20.87 -5.60 3.99
N GLU A 115 -21.83 -4.87 3.45
CA GLU A 115 -21.88 -4.58 2.02
C GLU A 115 -20.60 -3.87 1.55
N GLY A 116 -20.03 -2.98 2.36
CA GLY A 116 -18.75 -2.32 2.10
C GLY A 116 -17.60 -3.30 1.96
N ILE A 117 -17.48 -4.27 2.87
CA ILE A 117 -16.44 -5.32 2.81
C ILE A 117 -16.61 -6.16 1.55
N LEU A 118 -17.84 -6.54 1.22
CA LEU A 118 -18.14 -7.34 0.03
C LEU A 118 -17.84 -6.57 -1.26
N ALA A 119 -18.22 -5.30 -1.34
CA ALA A 119 -17.94 -4.43 -2.48
C ALA A 119 -16.43 -4.23 -2.71
N ILE A 120 -15.67 -3.99 -1.63
CA ILE A 120 -14.21 -3.90 -1.70
C ILE A 120 -13.61 -5.20 -2.26
N ARG A 121 -13.99 -6.35 -1.68
CA ARG A 121 -13.49 -7.64 -2.15
C ARG A 121 -13.85 -7.90 -3.61
N HIS A 122 -15.10 -7.63 -3.99
CA HIS A 122 -15.58 -7.80 -5.37
C HIS A 122 -14.75 -6.95 -6.36
N MET A 123 -14.52 -5.68 -6.05
CA MET A 123 -13.73 -4.78 -6.89
C MET A 123 -12.30 -5.31 -7.11
N HIS A 124 -11.61 -5.73 -6.05
CA HIS A 124 -10.26 -6.27 -6.17
C HIS A 124 -10.23 -7.58 -6.97
N MET A 125 -11.20 -8.49 -6.74
CA MET A 125 -11.33 -9.74 -7.50
C MET A 125 -11.62 -9.47 -8.98
N ARG A 126 -12.53 -8.55 -9.27
CA ARG A 126 -12.89 -8.18 -10.64
C ARG A 126 -11.70 -7.58 -11.40
N VAL A 127 -10.92 -6.70 -10.77
CA VAL A 127 -9.68 -6.17 -11.36
C VAL A 127 -8.73 -7.32 -11.72
N LEU A 128 -8.48 -8.26 -10.81
CA LEU A 128 -7.62 -9.41 -11.09
C LEU A 128 -8.18 -10.30 -12.21
N GLN A 129 -9.48 -10.55 -12.19
CA GLN A 129 -10.14 -11.41 -13.17
C GLN A 129 -10.11 -10.82 -14.59
N GLU A 130 -10.46 -9.53 -14.73
CA GLU A 130 -10.59 -8.90 -16.05
C GLU A 130 -9.25 -8.45 -16.65
N THR A 131 -8.28 -8.14 -15.80
CA THR A 131 -7.01 -7.53 -16.25
C THR A 131 -5.78 -8.37 -15.97
N GLY A 132 -5.89 -9.34 -15.06
CA GLY A 132 -4.78 -10.15 -14.58
C GLY A 132 -3.82 -9.40 -13.64
N PHE A 133 -4.11 -8.18 -13.26
CA PHE A 133 -3.33 -7.47 -12.25
C PHE A 133 -3.81 -7.80 -10.84
N SER A 134 -2.88 -8.20 -9.98
CA SER A 134 -3.06 -8.09 -8.53
C SER A 134 -2.89 -6.62 -8.10
N THR A 135 -3.47 -6.24 -6.97
CA THR A 135 -3.70 -4.86 -6.61
C THR A 135 -2.91 -4.41 -5.38
N ALA A 136 -2.87 -3.10 -5.16
CA ALA A 136 -2.40 -2.47 -3.93
C ALA A 136 -3.55 -1.73 -3.24
N ASP A 137 -3.64 -1.83 -1.90
CA ASP A 137 -4.53 -1.00 -1.09
C ASP A 137 -3.81 -0.46 0.16
N GLU A 138 -4.41 0.52 0.82
CA GLU A 138 -3.92 1.10 2.07
C GLU A 138 -4.53 0.35 3.26
N MET A 139 -3.68 -0.15 4.16
CA MET A 139 -4.10 -0.71 5.44
C MET A 139 -4.55 0.41 6.37
N LEU A 140 -5.77 0.92 6.17
CA LEU A 140 -6.35 1.93 7.04
C LEU A 140 -6.88 1.30 8.33
N TYR A 141 -7.52 0.14 8.21
CA TYR A 141 -8.04 -0.66 9.31
C TYR A 141 -7.35 -2.03 9.31
N PRO A 142 -6.35 -2.25 10.18
CA PRO A 142 -5.58 -3.50 10.17
C PRO A 142 -6.44 -4.75 10.33
N GLU A 143 -7.52 -4.68 11.13
CA GLU A 143 -8.43 -5.80 11.33
C GLU A 143 -9.15 -6.28 10.06
N ASN A 144 -9.28 -5.38 9.08
CA ASN A 144 -9.98 -5.67 7.82
C ASN A 144 -9.06 -6.23 6.73
N LEU A 145 -7.74 -6.21 6.96
CA LEU A 145 -6.75 -6.65 5.98
C LEU A 145 -7.00 -8.08 5.50
N ARG A 146 -7.37 -8.99 6.40
CA ARG A 146 -7.60 -10.40 6.08
C ARG A 146 -8.75 -10.67 5.12
N TYR A 147 -9.67 -9.73 4.90
CA TYR A 147 -10.71 -9.87 3.88
C TYR A 147 -10.17 -9.80 2.45
N LEU A 148 -8.96 -9.27 2.27
CA LEU A 148 -8.31 -9.01 0.98
C LEU A 148 -6.91 -9.66 0.85
N SER A 149 -6.39 -10.29 1.89
CA SER A 149 -4.99 -10.78 1.93
C SER A 149 -4.68 -11.82 0.85
N ASP A 150 -5.68 -12.55 0.36
CA ASP A 150 -5.55 -13.53 -0.72
C ASP A 150 -5.57 -12.91 -2.13
N ILE A 151 -5.80 -11.59 -2.25
CA ILE A 151 -5.96 -10.90 -3.54
C ILE A 151 -4.89 -9.82 -3.75
N MET A 152 -4.55 -9.08 -2.70
CA MET A 152 -3.58 -7.98 -2.77
C MET A 152 -2.14 -8.48 -2.86
N SER A 153 -1.32 -7.78 -3.62
CA SER A 153 0.13 -8.03 -3.74
C SER A 153 1.00 -6.92 -3.16
N TYR A 154 0.41 -5.84 -2.71
CA TYR A 154 1.10 -4.72 -2.08
C TYR A 154 0.20 -4.00 -1.09
N ILE A 155 0.76 -3.63 0.03
CA ILE A 155 0.05 -2.92 1.10
C ILE A 155 0.80 -1.62 1.43
N ALA A 156 0.08 -0.52 1.60
CA ALA A 156 0.67 0.71 2.11
C ALA A 156 0.14 1.03 3.52
N VAL A 157 1.02 1.53 4.38
CA VAL A 157 0.64 2.14 5.66
C VAL A 157 0.74 3.66 5.52
N GLY A 158 -0.37 4.34 5.77
CA GLY A 158 -0.49 5.79 5.60
C GLY A 158 0.33 6.60 6.60
N ALA A 159 0.62 7.85 6.24
CA ALA A 159 1.43 8.77 7.05
C ALA A 159 0.86 9.09 8.45
N ARG A 160 -0.47 8.95 8.63
CA ARG A 160 -1.13 9.15 9.93
C ARG A 160 -1.19 7.87 10.77
N SER A 161 -0.94 6.72 10.15
CA SER A 161 -1.04 5.40 10.78
C SER A 161 0.32 4.78 11.07
N VAL A 162 1.40 5.29 10.48
CA VAL A 162 2.75 4.70 10.57
C VAL A 162 3.31 4.63 12.00
N GLU A 163 2.89 5.52 12.88
CA GLU A 163 3.28 5.52 14.30
C GLU A 163 2.44 4.56 15.16
N ASN A 164 1.30 4.12 14.65
CA ASN A 164 0.39 3.26 15.39
C ASN A 164 0.99 1.84 15.52
N GLN A 165 1.10 1.37 16.77
CA GLN A 165 1.69 0.07 17.07
C GLN A 165 0.96 -1.07 16.38
N PHE A 166 -0.37 -1.06 16.34
CA PHE A 166 -1.14 -2.15 15.75
C PHE A 166 -0.91 -2.29 14.24
N HIS A 167 -0.76 -1.17 13.51
CA HIS A 167 -0.37 -1.22 12.09
C HIS A 167 1.00 -1.87 11.88
N ARG A 168 1.98 -1.56 12.74
CA ARG A 168 3.33 -2.14 12.68
C ARG A 168 3.32 -3.64 12.97
N LEU A 169 2.56 -4.07 13.98
CA LEU A 169 2.39 -5.47 14.34
C LEU A 169 1.72 -6.26 13.19
N VAL A 170 0.63 -5.75 12.64
CA VAL A 170 -0.05 -6.42 11.51
C VAL A 170 0.82 -6.45 10.26
N ALA A 171 1.60 -5.38 9.99
CA ALA A 171 2.56 -5.36 8.89
C ALA A 171 3.61 -6.47 9.00
N SER A 172 4.05 -6.83 10.22
CA SER A 172 5.02 -7.90 10.45
C SER A 172 4.48 -9.31 10.16
N GLY A 173 3.17 -9.46 10.10
CA GLY A 173 2.50 -10.73 9.76
C GLY A 173 2.01 -10.81 8.31
N CYS A 174 2.35 -9.85 7.45
CA CYS A 174 1.96 -9.88 6.04
C CYS A 174 2.94 -10.69 5.19
N ASP A 175 2.41 -11.45 4.21
CA ASP A 175 3.19 -12.27 3.27
C ASP A 175 3.60 -11.49 2.00
N VAL A 176 3.12 -10.26 1.84
CA VAL A 176 3.38 -9.37 0.70
C VAL A 176 4.13 -8.11 1.15
N PRO A 177 4.78 -7.38 0.23
CA PRO A 177 5.45 -6.12 0.56
C PRO A 177 4.53 -5.10 1.23
N VAL A 178 5.03 -4.50 2.33
CA VAL A 178 4.34 -3.43 3.04
C VAL A 178 5.19 -2.17 3.02
N GLY A 179 4.71 -1.14 2.33
CA GLY A 179 5.35 0.16 2.29
C GLY A 179 4.86 1.06 3.42
N LEU A 180 5.80 1.56 4.25
CA LEU A 180 5.52 2.42 5.39
C LEU A 180 5.89 3.87 5.04
N LYS A 181 4.89 4.76 4.98
CA LYS A 181 5.10 6.17 4.62
C LYS A 181 5.76 6.93 5.77
N ASN A 182 6.65 7.88 5.45
CA ASN A 182 7.04 8.83 6.48
C ASN A 182 5.80 9.62 6.98
N PRO A 183 5.76 9.97 8.28
CA PRO A 183 4.67 10.77 8.84
C PRO A 183 4.58 12.13 8.14
N THR A 184 3.47 12.85 8.36
CA THR A 184 3.25 14.16 7.74
C THR A 184 4.32 15.20 8.11
N SER A 185 4.95 15.06 9.27
CA SER A 185 6.10 15.87 9.70
C SER A 185 7.37 15.65 8.88
N GLY A 186 7.47 14.52 8.18
CA GLY A 186 8.67 14.14 7.43
C GLY A 186 9.72 13.38 8.23
N ASP A 187 9.44 12.98 9.47
CA ASP A 187 10.42 12.30 10.33
C ASP A 187 10.79 10.91 9.79
N LEU A 188 12.01 10.80 9.28
CA LEU A 188 12.56 9.55 8.76
C LEU A 188 12.85 8.53 9.87
N THR A 189 13.12 8.99 11.09
CA THR A 189 13.39 8.09 12.23
C THR A 189 12.13 7.33 12.60
N VAL A 190 11.00 7.99 12.67
CA VAL A 190 9.69 7.36 12.91
C VAL A 190 9.36 6.34 11.85
N MET A 191 9.54 6.69 10.57
CA MET A 191 9.32 5.76 9.46
C MET A 191 10.22 4.53 9.56
N LEU A 192 11.53 4.72 9.77
CA LEU A 192 12.48 3.62 9.86
C LEU A 192 12.26 2.75 11.09
N ASN A 193 11.88 3.31 12.24
CA ASN A 193 11.49 2.53 13.42
C ASN A 193 10.26 1.67 13.12
N SER A 194 9.36 2.15 12.26
CA SER A 194 8.19 1.38 11.85
C SER A 194 8.57 0.22 10.92
N VAL A 195 9.56 0.42 10.02
CA VAL A 195 10.12 -0.66 9.21
C VAL A 195 10.83 -1.70 10.09
N VAL A 196 11.64 -1.26 11.07
CA VAL A 196 12.27 -2.17 12.06
C VAL A 196 11.20 -3.02 12.73
N ALA A 197 10.15 -2.41 13.28
CA ALA A 197 9.07 -3.12 13.96
C ALA A 197 8.36 -4.12 13.01
N ALA A 198 8.13 -3.73 11.75
CA ALA A 198 7.50 -4.63 10.78
C ALA A 198 8.41 -5.79 10.33
N GLN A 199 9.72 -5.67 10.43
CA GLN A 199 10.68 -6.72 10.01
C GLN A 199 11.03 -7.74 11.10
N VAL A 200 10.64 -7.51 12.35
CA VAL A 200 10.95 -8.43 13.46
C VAL A 200 9.74 -9.27 13.88
N PRO A 201 9.96 -10.44 14.51
CA PRO A 201 8.87 -11.27 15.04
C PRO A 201 8.10 -10.59 16.17
N HIS A 202 6.80 -10.88 16.25
CA HIS A 202 5.93 -10.40 17.32
C HIS A 202 4.87 -11.42 17.73
N ASP A 203 4.49 -11.37 19.02
CA ASP A 203 3.33 -12.04 19.59
C ASP A 203 2.33 -10.96 20.02
N PHE A 204 1.08 -11.04 19.56
CA PHE A 204 0.06 -10.05 19.89
C PHE A 204 -1.35 -10.60 19.72
N ILE A 205 -2.36 -9.84 20.22
CA ILE A 205 -3.77 -10.20 20.07
C ILE A 205 -4.28 -9.60 18.74
N PHE A 206 -4.78 -10.48 17.88
CA PHE A 206 -5.40 -10.10 16.61
C PHE A 206 -6.75 -10.81 16.43
N ARG A 207 -7.85 -10.04 16.33
CA ARG A 207 -9.21 -10.55 16.17
C ARG A 207 -9.61 -11.62 17.21
N GLY A 208 -9.20 -11.39 18.46
CA GLY A 208 -9.52 -12.30 19.57
C GLY A 208 -8.62 -13.55 19.68
N TRP A 209 -7.57 -13.63 18.85
CA TRP A 209 -6.57 -14.68 18.89
C TRP A 209 -5.22 -14.15 19.35
N GLU A 210 -4.50 -14.93 20.12
CA GLU A 210 -3.06 -14.77 20.27
C GLU A 210 -2.40 -15.25 18.98
N VAL A 211 -1.66 -14.38 18.31
CA VAL A 211 -1.00 -14.67 17.03
C VAL A 211 0.49 -14.46 17.15
N GLN A 212 1.25 -15.28 16.43
CA GLN A 212 2.68 -15.15 16.25
C GLN A 212 2.99 -14.82 14.81
N CYS A 213 3.89 -13.89 14.58
CA CYS A 213 4.34 -13.55 13.23
C CYS A 213 5.86 -13.50 13.15
N PRO A 214 6.44 -13.90 11.99
CA PRO A 214 7.90 -14.05 11.84
C PRO A 214 8.63 -12.73 11.56
N GLY A 215 7.90 -11.63 11.37
CA GLY A 215 8.41 -10.41 10.75
C GLY A 215 8.35 -10.47 9.23
N ASN A 216 8.13 -9.30 8.60
CA ASN A 216 8.02 -9.19 7.16
C ASN A 216 9.27 -8.51 6.57
N PRO A 217 10.24 -9.28 6.02
CA PRO A 217 11.48 -8.74 5.46
C PRO A 217 11.25 -7.88 4.20
N LEU A 218 10.05 -7.91 3.62
CA LEU A 218 9.66 -7.09 2.46
C LEU A 218 9.05 -5.75 2.89
N SER A 219 8.95 -5.48 4.20
CA SER A 219 8.56 -4.15 4.70
C SER A 219 9.62 -3.12 4.38
N HIS A 220 9.23 -1.99 3.79
CA HIS A 220 10.13 -0.97 3.27
C HIS A 220 9.54 0.45 3.42
N THR A 221 10.30 1.45 3.02
CA THR A 221 9.96 2.86 3.19
C THR A 221 9.19 3.44 2.00
N ILE A 222 8.34 4.44 2.27
CA ILE A 222 7.72 5.29 1.24
C ILE A 222 7.97 6.76 1.59
N LEU A 223 8.69 7.48 0.74
CA LEU A 223 8.90 8.92 0.84
C LEU A 223 7.75 9.68 0.18
N ARG A 224 7.02 10.48 0.96
CA ARG A 224 5.84 11.23 0.50
C ARG A 224 5.95 12.75 0.66
N GLY A 225 7.13 13.26 1.02
CA GLY A 225 7.34 14.64 1.42
C GLY A 225 6.82 14.94 2.83
N ALA A 226 7.01 16.16 3.26
CA ALA A 226 6.64 16.66 4.58
C ALA A 226 5.77 17.91 4.49
N VAL A 227 5.14 18.25 5.61
CA VAL A 227 4.52 19.55 5.83
C VAL A 227 5.13 20.14 7.11
N ASN A 228 5.74 21.31 7.01
CA ASN A 228 6.34 21.96 8.15
C ASN A 228 5.30 22.65 9.05
N LYS A 229 5.75 23.20 10.19
CA LYS A 229 4.88 23.90 11.15
C LYS A 229 4.15 25.13 10.59
N HIS A 230 4.56 25.62 9.43
CA HIS A 230 3.94 26.77 8.75
C HIS A 230 2.98 26.32 7.62
N GLY A 231 2.73 25.00 7.47
CA GLY A 231 1.86 24.46 6.41
C GLY A 231 2.50 24.36 5.02
N GLN A 232 3.80 24.63 4.90
CA GLN A 232 4.51 24.52 3.63
C GLN A 232 4.89 23.07 3.35
N THR A 233 4.74 22.65 2.12
CA THR A 233 5.18 21.34 1.64
C THR A 233 6.70 21.35 1.42
N ILE A 234 7.36 20.29 1.89
CA ILE A 234 8.78 20.05 1.73
C ILE A 234 8.95 18.70 1.02
N PRO A 235 9.48 18.66 -0.20
CA PRO A 235 9.76 17.41 -0.90
C PRO A 235 10.89 16.64 -0.21
N ASN A 236 10.94 15.31 -0.42
CA ASN A 236 12.00 14.43 0.09
C ASN A 236 12.34 13.31 -0.91
N TYR A 237 12.47 13.66 -2.18
CA TYR A 237 12.78 12.74 -3.29
C TYR A 237 14.06 13.11 -4.04
N HIS A 238 14.75 14.18 -3.65
CA HIS A 238 16.00 14.58 -4.27
C HIS A 238 17.12 13.58 -3.98
N TYR A 239 18.18 13.64 -4.74
CA TYR A 239 19.33 12.74 -4.62
C TYR A 239 19.86 12.66 -3.19
N GLU A 240 20.00 13.80 -2.52
CA GLU A 240 20.48 13.91 -1.14
C GLU A 240 19.53 13.24 -0.14
N ASP A 241 18.22 13.34 -0.35
CA ASP A 241 17.21 12.71 0.51
C ASP A 241 17.30 11.17 0.38
N LEU A 242 17.43 10.68 -0.85
CA LEU A 242 17.56 9.25 -1.13
C LEU A 242 18.86 8.67 -0.56
N ARG A 243 19.97 9.40 -0.70
CA ARG A 243 21.26 9.05 -0.11
C ARG A 243 21.20 9.00 1.42
N LEU A 244 20.63 10.03 2.05
CA LEU A 244 20.43 10.05 3.51
C LEU A 244 19.59 8.88 3.97
N LEU A 245 18.49 8.57 3.26
CA LEU A 245 17.64 7.44 3.59
C LEU A 245 18.41 6.11 3.52
N TYR A 246 19.17 5.89 2.46
CA TYR A 246 20.00 4.70 2.30
C TYR A 246 20.99 4.54 3.47
N GLU A 247 21.72 5.59 3.82
CA GLU A 247 22.65 5.57 4.95
C GLU A 247 21.97 5.24 6.29
N LEU A 248 20.78 5.81 6.52
CA LEU A 248 19.99 5.53 7.72
C LEU A 248 19.43 4.10 7.72
N TYR A 249 19.11 3.55 6.56
CA TYR A 249 18.68 2.18 6.38
C TYR A 249 19.78 1.19 6.74
N MET A 250 20.99 1.43 6.21
CA MET A 250 22.17 0.60 6.46
C MET A 250 22.61 0.63 7.93
N LYS A 251 22.56 1.80 8.58
CA LYS A 251 22.86 1.93 10.02
C LYS A 251 21.95 1.11 10.93
N ARG A 252 20.73 0.76 10.47
CA ARG A 252 19.77 -0.04 11.23
C ARG A 252 19.82 -1.54 10.90
N ASN A 253 20.70 -1.97 10.00
CA ASN A 253 20.79 -3.35 9.53
C ASN A 253 19.44 -3.94 9.05
N LEU A 254 18.62 -3.09 8.43
CA LEU A 254 17.34 -3.49 7.88
C LEU A 254 17.55 -4.39 6.65
N LYS A 255 16.66 -5.36 6.48
CA LYS A 255 16.68 -6.24 5.30
C LYS A 255 16.09 -5.49 4.09
N ASN A 256 16.59 -5.83 2.90
CA ASN A 256 16.08 -5.34 1.62
C ASN A 256 15.89 -3.80 1.61
N PRO A 257 16.97 -3.02 1.51
CA PRO A 257 16.90 -1.56 1.52
C PRO A 257 16.21 -1.05 0.26
N ALA A 258 14.88 -1.03 0.31
CA ALA A 258 14.01 -0.56 -0.78
C ALA A 258 13.25 0.69 -0.37
N CYS A 259 13.01 1.56 -1.34
CA CYS A 259 12.25 2.79 -1.15
C CYS A 259 11.30 3.03 -2.31
N ILE A 260 10.04 3.29 -2.01
CA ILE A 260 9.07 3.84 -2.97
C ILE A 260 9.04 5.36 -2.81
N VAL A 261 9.15 6.09 -3.91
CA VAL A 261 8.94 7.54 -3.93
C VAL A 261 7.51 7.83 -4.37
N ASP A 262 6.72 8.38 -3.46
CA ASP A 262 5.38 8.89 -3.76
C ASP A 262 5.53 10.24 -4.47
N THR A 263 5.33 10.25 -5.77
CA THR A 263 5.49 11.43 -6.63
C THR A 263 4.36 12.44 -6.49
N ASN A 264 3.38 12.18 -5.62
CA ASN A 264 2.29 13.08 -5.31
C ASN A 264 2.45 13.67 -3.88
N HIS A 265 1.36 13.81 -3.13
CA HIS A 265 1.28 14.36 -1.77
C HIS A 265 2.15 15.63 -1.62
N SER A 266 3.00 15.68 -0.58
CA SER A 266 3.84 16.86 -0.33
C SER A 266 5.03 16.96 -1.29
N ASN A 267 5.42 15.88 -1.96
CA ASN A 267 6.48 15.88 -2.97
C ASN A 267 6.12 16.74 -4.20
N SER A 268 4.85 16.77 -4.58
CA SER A 268 4.35 17.60 -5.70
C SER A 268 3.46 18.78 -5.23
N GLY A 269 3.23 18.94 -3.92
CA GLY A 269 2.20 19.85 -3.42
C GLY A 269 0.79 19.45 -3.91
N LYS A 270 0.57 18.17 -4.21
CA LYS A 270 -0.65 17.58 -4.82
C LYS A 270 -0.96 18.07 -6.23
N GLN A 271 0.03 18.63 -6.93
CA GLN A 271 -0.10 19.01 -8.33
C GLN A 271 0.21 17.80 -9.21
N TYR A 272 -0.81 17.23 -9.84
CA TYR A 272 -0.68 15.96 -10.56
C TYR A 272 0.27 16.05 -11.78
N MET A 273 0.40 17.20 -12.41
CA MET A 273 1.31 17.39 -13.53
C MET A 273 2.79 17.32 -13.13
N GLU A 274 3.12 17.65 -11.88
CA GLU A 274 4.48 17.57 -11.35
C GLU A 274 4.98 16.13 -11.18
N GLN A 275 4.09 15.15 -11.11
CA GLN A 275 4.47 13.74 -10.91
C GLN A 275 5.42 13.25 -12.03
N ILE A 276 5.23 13.71 -13.27
CA ILE A 276 6.08 13.33 -14.40
C ILE A 276 7.51 13.88 -14.22
N ARG A 277 7.63 15.12 -13.78
CA ARG A 277 8.94 15.75 -13.52
C ARG A 277 9.65 15.03 -12.39
N ILE A 278 8.94 14.79 -11.28
CA ILE A 278 9.50 14.10 -10.10
C ILE A 278 9.96 12.69 -10.46
N ALA A 279 9.14 11.93 -11.19
CA ALA A 279 9.53 10.60 -11.65
C ALA A 279 10.80 10.61 -12.49
N LYS A 280 10.97 11.60 -13.41
CA LYS A 280 12.19 11.76 -14.21
C LYS A 280 13.40 12.07 -13.35
N GLU A 281 13.27 12.88 -12.31
CA GLU A 281 14.35 13.24 -11.39
C GLU A 281 14.78 12.03 -10.56
N VAL A 282 13.84 11.25 -10.01
CA VAL A 282 14.14 10.00 -9.29
C VAL A 282 14.84 8.99 -10.20
N LEU A 283 14.37 8.81 -11.44
CA LEU A 283 15.03 7.95 -12.43
C LEU A 283 16.44 8.44 -12.81
N HIS A 284 16.66 9.75 -12.82
CA HIS A 284 17.98 10.33 -13.03
C HIS A 284 18.91 9.99 -11.87
N SER A 285 18.46 10.23 -10.62
CA SER A 285 19.22 9.90 -9.41
C SER A 285 19.60 8.42 -9.34
N ARG A 286 18.66 7.52 -9.69
CA ARG A 286 18.89 6.07 -9.74
C ARG A 286 20.02 5.65 -10.69
N ARG A 287 20.23 6.40 -11.77
CA ARG A 287 21.30 6.10 -12.75
C ARG A 287 22.68 6.55 -12.29
N HIS A 288 22.76 7.45 -11.32
CA HIS A 288 24.01 8.03 -10.85
C HIS A 288 24.57 7.37 -9.59
N SER A 289 23.82 6.50 -8.94
CA SER A 289 24.28 5.84 -7.70
C SER A 289 23.74 4.43 -7.60
N ASP A 290 24.64 3.49 -7.35
CA ASP A 290 24.29 2.09 -7.06
C ASP A 290 23.49 1.97 -5.76
N ASP A 291 23.71 2.88 -4.81
CA ASP A 291 22.99 2.94 -3.52
C ASP A 291 21.51 3.30 -3.66
N ILE A 292 21.10 3.84 -4.83
CA ILE A 292 19.73 4.33 -5.09
C ILE A 292 19.01 3.42 -6.11
N LYS A 293 19.56 2.26 -6.43
CA LYS A 293 18.96 1.36 -7.45
C LYS A 293 17.68 0.67 -7.00
N ASN A 294 17.47 0.47 -5.69
CA ASN A 294 16.37 -0.32 -5.12
C ASN A 294 15.31 0.52 -4.38
#